data_720163031faa2664f9e2e9b61bf5bd70
#
_entry.id   720163031faa2664f9e2e9b61bf5bd70
#
_cell.length_a   1.000
_cell.length_b   1.000
_cell.length_c   1.000
_cell.angle_alpha   90.00
_cell.angle_beta   90.00
_cell.angle_gamma   90.00
#
_symmetry.space_group_name_H-M   'P 1'
#
loop_
_entity.id
_entity.type
_entity.pdbx_description
1 polymer ?
#
loop_
_entity_poly.entity_id
_entity_poly.type
_entity_poly.pdbx_seq_one_letter_code
_entity_poly.pdbx_strand_id
1 'polypeptide(L)'
;VLVVLTADHGGSDFVERLHAQGYPHARRLDTDAIQAVNTALKTRFDLAADPLQAGGSGLMVADAERKSLPDPLRTQVAEAAVEMLRGLPDVAFAETRDRLLAEPIPDSRQPEMMTIRERMRLSTVAERSPDIQFALAQNVNGGGRVGGTLSGHGTPFEFDRRVPIIFWWPGAKPEERFLPIRTIDIAPTLAHVIGVAAPPVEGRCIDLNGFAVADCPATALTPAR
;
A
#
# COMPACT_ATOMS: atom_id res chain seq x y z
N VAL A 1 32.65 -3.45 3.04
CA VAL A 1 31.42 -2.63 3.11
C VAL A 1 30.45 -3.16 2.06
N LEU A 2 29.21 -3.43 2.45
CA LEU A 2 28.08 -3.74 1.57
C LEU A 2 27.06 -2.60 1.72
N VAL A 3 26.62 -2.02 0.63
CA VAL A 3 25.65 -0.93 0.59
C VAL A 3 24.39 -1.41 -0.11
N VAL A 4 23.25 -1.07 0.44
CA VAL A 4 21.95 -1.30 -0.21
C VAL A 4 21.25 0.04 -0.39
N LEU A 5 20.78 0.30 -1.60
CA LEU A 5 19.98 1.46 -1.95
C LEU A 5 18.61 0.98 -2.45
N THR A 6 17.56 1.52 -1.89
CA THR A 6 16.18 1.29 -2.32
C THR A 6 15.34 2.54 -2.07
N ALA A 7 14.06 2.49 -2.37
CA ALA A 7 13.09 3.51 -1.99
C ALA A 7 11.99 2.89 -1.13
N ASP A 8 11.32 3.71 -0.34
CA ASP A 8 10.16 3.35 0.48
C ASP A 8 8.90 3.11 -0.37
N HIS A 9 8.75 3.85 -1.46
CA HIS A 9 7.67 3.72 -2.44
C HIS A 9 8.07 4.42 -3.76
N GLY A 10 7.27 4.20 -4.81
CA GLY A 10 7.28 4.99 -6.03
C GLY A 10 6.33 6.18 -5.93
N GLY A 11 5.72 6.56 -7.03
CA GLY A 11 4.74 7.65 -7.04
C GLY A 11 4.03 7.78 -8.38
N SER A 12 2.84 8.36 -8.35
CA SER A 12 2.08 8.66 -9.57
C SER A 12 2.67 9.87 -10.30
N ASP A 13 2.67 9.83 -11.61
CA ASP A 13 2.87 11.02 -12.41
C ASP A 13 1.68 11.98 -12.25
N PHE A 14 1.90 13.26 -12.52
CA PHE A 14 0.82 14.23 -12.54
C PHE A 14 0.04 14.16 -13.87
N VAL A 15 -1.21 14.53 -13.81
CA VAL A 15 -2.20 14.33 -14.89
C VAL A 15 -1.74 14.90 -16.24
N GLU A 16 -1.16 16.10 -16.24
CA GLU A 16 -0.68 16.77 -17.46
C GLU A 16 0.44 16.00 -18.15
N ARG A 17 1.35 15.39 -17.38
CA ARG A 17 2.42 14.55 -17.93
C ARG A 17 1.85 13.23 -18.46
N LEU A 18 0.92 12.61 -17.75
CA LEU A 18 0.24 11.41 -18.22
C LEU A 18 -0.49 11.66 -19.55
N HIS A 19 -1.16 12.81 -19.72
CA HIS A 19 -1.76 13.18 -20.97
C HIS A 19 -0.72 13.31 -22.10
N ALA A 20 0.41 13.96 -21.83
CA ALA A 20 1.51 14.10 -22.79
C ALA A 20 2.13 12.73 -23.17
N GLN A 21 2.05 11.74 -22.29
CA GLN A 21 2.52 10.38 -22.50
C GLN A 21 1.48 9.46 -23.17
N GLY A 22 0.29 9.98 -23.52
CA GLY A 22 -0.74 9.23 -24.23
C GLY A 22 -1.75 8.51 -23.33
N TYR A 23 -1.91 8.94 -22.07
CA TYR A 23 -2.94 8.45 -21.15
C TYR A 23 -4.10 9.45 -21.01
N PRO A 24 -5.01 9.53 -22.00
CA PRO A 24 -6.04 10.59 -22.06
C PRO A 24 -7.09 10.46 -20.94
N HIS A 25 -7.19 9.30 -20.30
CA HIS A 25 -8.13 9.06 -19.20
C HIS A 25 -7.57 9.42 -17.83
N ALA A 26 -6.29 9.84 -17.76
CA ALA A 26 -5.73 10.33 -16.52
C ALA A 26 -6.48 11.59 -16.07
N ARG A 27 -6.84 11.64 -14.77
CA ARG A 27 -7.65 12.74 -14.24
C ARG A 27 -7.41 12.94 -12.74
N ARG A 28 -7.84 14.06 -12.24
CA ARG A 28 -7.93 14.29 -10.81
C ARG A 28 -9.20 13.68 -10.26
N LEU A 29 -9.14 13.25 -9.01
CA LEU A 29 -10.30 12.74 -8.27
C LEU A 29 -11.44 13.77 -8.30
N ASP A 30 -12.63 13.31 -8.62
CA ASP A 30 -13.85 14.08 -8.44
C ASP A 30 -14.22 14.10 -6.94
N THR A 31 -13.82 15.18 -6.27
CA THR A 31 -14.11 15.36 -4.84
C THR A 31 -15.59 15.57 -4.57
N ASP A 32 -16.37 16.06 -5.52
CA ASP A 32 -17.81 16.27 -5.37
C ASP A 32 -18.55 14.93 -5.34
N ALA A 33 -18.06 13.93 -6.07
CA ALA A 33 -18.59 12.56 -5.98
C ALA A 33 -18.38 11.95 -4.59
N ILE A 34 -17.21 12.16 -3.98
CA ILE A 34 -16.95 11.71 -2.59
C ILE A 34 -17.83 12.49 -1.59
N GLN A 35 -17.98 13.78 -1.79
CA GLN A 35 -18.86 14.61 -0.97
C GLN A 35 -20.33 14.18 -1.08
N ALA A 36 -20.77 13.78 -2.25
CA ALA A 36 -22.13 13.23 -2.45
C ALA A 36 -22.35 11.94 -1.64
N VAL A 37 -21.34 11.06 -1.56
CA VAL A 37 -21.38 9.87 -0.68
C VAL A 37 -21.51 10.29 0.78
N ASN A 38 -20.73 11.25 1.25
CA ASN A 38 -20.83 11.78 2.62
C ASN A 38 -22.23 12.32 2.92
N THR A 39 -22.78 13.13 2.04
CA THR A 39 -24.13 13.69 2.18
C THR A 39 -25.21 12.60 2.24
N ALA A 40 -25.11 11.58 1.40
CA ALA A 40 -26.05 10.46 1.38
C ALA A 40 -25.97 9.65 2.69
N LEU A 41 -24.76 9.36 3.19
CA LEU A 41 -24.58 8.65 4.45
C LEU A 41 -25.10 9.48 5.64
N LYS A 42 -24.79 10.77 5.69
CA LYS A 42 -25.28 11.68 6.71
C LYS A 42 -26.83 11.64 6.78
N THR A 43 -27.50 11.72 5.63
CA THR A 43 -28.96 11.65 5.53
C THR A 43 -29.48 10.30 5.94
N ARG A 44 -28.90 9.20 5.43
CA ARG A 44 -29.36 7.83 5.67
C ARG A 44 -29.31 7.42 7.14
N PHE A 45 -28.30 7.90 7.87
CA PHE A 45 -28.05 7.52 9.26
C PHE A 45 -28.37 8.64 10.25
N ASP A 46 -29.00 9.74 9.81
CA ASP A 46 -29.35 10.91 10.62
C ASP A 46 -28.17 11.45 11.45
N LEU A 47 -27.02 11.64 10.80
CA LEU A 47 -25.79 12.08 11.44
C LEU A 47 -25.70 13.63 11.45
N ALA A 48 -25.10 14.17 12.50
CA ALA A 48 -24.90 15.61 12.66
C ALA A 48 -23.87 16.18 11.66
N ALA A 49 -22.88 15.36 11.26
CA ALA A 49 -21.79 15.74 10.36
C ALA A 49 -21.50 14.66 9.32
N ASP A 50 -20.69 15.00 8.33
CA ASP A 50 -20.21 14.10 7.32
C ASP A 50 -19.33 12.99 7.95
N PRO A 51 -19.70 11.71 7.80
CA PRO A 51 -19.04 10.64 8.56
C PRO A 51 -17.69 10.19 7.98
N LEU A 52 -17.42 10.38 6.69
CA LEU A 52 -16.19 9.93 6.07
C LEU A 52 -15.12 11.00 6.12
N GLN A 53 -14.03 10.70 6.80
CA GLN A 53 -12.88 11.59 6.96
C GLN A 53 -11.60 10.89 6.51
N ALA A 54 -10.69 11.62 5.88
CA ALA A 54 -9.40 11.07 5.48
C ALA A 54 -8.61 10.57 6.70
N GLY A 55 -8.13 9.36 6.63
CA GLY A 55 -7.37 8.69 7.69
C GLY A 55 -6.23 7.84 7.12
N GLY A 56 -5.04 8.42 6.98
CA GLY A 56 -3.90 7.70 6.43
C GLY A 56 -4.17 7.17 5.03
N SER A 57 -4.15 5.85 4.85
CA SER A 57 -4.35 5.16 3.56
C SER A 57 -5.81 4.84 3.24
N GLY A 58 -6.78 5.48 3.90
CA GLY A 58 -8.20 5.20 3.69
C GLY A 58 -9.11 6.22 4.35
N LEU A 59 -10.31 5.79 4.75
CA LEU A 59 -11.33 6.64 5.33
C LEU A 59 -11.71 6.15 6.73
N MET A 60 -11.74 7.07 7.66
CA MET A 60 -12.28 6.87 9.01
C MET A 60 -13.78 7.18 9.01
N VAL A 61 -14.52 6.46 9.83
CA VAL A 61 -15.94 6.73 10.12
C VAL A 61 -16.02 7.43 11.49
N ALA A 62 -16.20 8.73 11.47
CA ALA A 62 -16.05 9.59 12.63
C ALA A 62 -17.10 10.72 12.68
N ASP A 63 -17.24 11.33 13.86
CA ASP A 63 -18.02 12.55 14.07
C ASP A 63 -17.26 13.83 13.66
N ALA A 64 -17.85 14.99 13.93
CA ALA A 64 -17.26 16.30 13.61
C ALA A 64 -15.94 16.56 14.35
N GLU A 65 -15.76 15.99 15.52
CA GLU A 65 -14.56 16.08 16.35
C GLU A 65 -13.51 15.01 16.01
N ARG A 66 -13.70 14.26 14.92
CA ARG A 66 -12.84 13.16 14.48
C ARG A 66 -12.77 11.98 15.47
N LYS A 67 -13.77 11.83 16.32
CA LYS A 67 -13.91 10.63 17.15
C LYS A 67 -14.69 9.56 16.41
N SER A 68 -14.21 8.32 16.50
CA SER A 68 -14.89 7.16 15.93
C SER A 68 -16.36 7.12 16.38
N LEU A 69 -17.25 6.88 15.44
CA LEU A 69 -18.66 6.60 15.79
C LEU A 69 -18.75 5.33 16.65
N PRO A 70 -19.72 5.23 17.55
CA PRO A 70 -19.91 4.03 18.37
C PRO A 70 -20.41 2.85 17.52
N ASP A 71 -20.04 1.62 17.90
CA ASP A 71 -20.63 0.42 17.36
C ASP A 71 -22.07 0.22 17.90
N PRO A 72 -23.01 -0.34 17.10
CA PRO A 72 -22.82 -0.87 15.74
C PRO A 72 -22.94 0.17 14.62
N LEU A 73 -23.21 1.44 14.93
CA LEU A 73 -23.45 2.49 13.93
C LEU A 73 -22.24 2.67 12.99
N ARG A 74 -21.02 2.69 13.55
CA ARG A 74 -19.78 2.80 12.78
C ARG A 74 -19.67 1.71 11.71
N THR A 75 -19.95 0.46 12.08
CA THR A 75 -19.93 -0.68 11.15
C THR A 75 -20.96 -0.53 10.04
N GLN A 76 -22.19 -0.14 10.37
CA GLN A 76 -23.25 0.06 9.38
C GLN A 76 -22.93 1.20 8.40
N VAL A 77 -22.39 2.30 8.89
CA VAL A 77 -21.96 3.43 8.05
C VAL A 77 -20.80 3.01 7.15
N ALA A 78 -19.80 2.27 7.68
CA ALA A 78 -18.67 1.80 6.89
C ALA A 78 -19.10 0.85 5.76
N GLU A 79 -20.00 -0.08 6.03
CA GLU A 79 -20.52 -1.00 5.02
C GLU A 79 -21.31 -0.28 3.91
N ALA A 80 -22.19 0.66 4.31
CA ALA A 80 -22.92 1.48 3.35
C ALA A 80 -21.99 2.37 2.51
N ALA A 81 -20.96 2.93 3.12
CA ALA A 81 -19.95 3.72 2.43
C ALA A 81 -19.19 2.90 1.39
N VAL A 82 -18.75 1.69 1.74
CA VAL A 82 -18.07 0.77 0.82
C VAL A 82 -18.93 0.46 -0.40
N GLU A 83 -20.23 0.21 -0.20
CA GLU A 83 -21.17 -0.05 -1.30
C GLU A 83 -21.25 1.16 -2.26
N MET A 84 -21.40 2.37 -1.72
CA MET A 84 -21.48 3.60 -2.52
C MET A 84 -20.14 3.92 -3.22
N LEU A 85 -19.02 3.82 -2.51
CA LEU A 85 -17.69 4.12 -3.06
C LEU A 85 -17.33 3.19 -4.22
N ARG A 86 -17.68 1.91 -4.16
CA ARG A 86 -17.46 0.95 -5.26
C ARG A 86 -18.21 1.31 -6.54
N GLY A 87 -19.28 2.09 -6.44
CA GLY A 87 -20.02 2.59 -7.59
C GLY A 87 -19.37 3.79 -8.29
N LEU A 88 -18.34 4.38 -7.71
CA LEU A 88 -17.68 5.56 -8.28
C LEU A 88 -16.61 5.15 -9.31
N PRO A 89 -16.54 5.81 -10.48
CA PRO A 89 -15.59 5.48 -11.55
C PRO A 89 -14.13 5.76 -11.16
N ASP A 90 -13.92 6.62 -10.17
CA ASP A 90 -12.59 6.99 -9.67
C ASP A 90 -12.06 6.04 -8.59
N VAL A 91 -12.83 5.02 -8.21
CA VAL A 91 -12.50 4.09 -7.14
C VAL A 91 -12.19 2.70 -7.72
N ALA A 92 -10.96 2.24 -7.51
CA ALA A 92 -10.56 0.88 -7.88
C ALA A 92 -10.86 -0.14 -6.78
N PHE A 93 -10.85 0.31 -5.53
CA PHE A 93 -11.03 -0.56 -4.39
C PHE A 93 -11.64 0.20 -3.20
N ALA A 94 -12.60 -0.41 -2.56
CA ALA A 94 -13.08 -0.03 -1.24
C ALA A 94 -13.52 -1.29 -0.48
N GLU A 95 -13.08 -1.44 0.75
CA GLU A 95 -13.49 -2.53 1.64
C GLU A 95 -13.35 -2.10 3.10
N THR A 96 -14.17 -2.65 3.97
CA THR A 96 -14.01 -2.42 5.40
C THR A 96 -12.75 -3.10 5.93
N ARG A 97 -12.08 -2.45 6.90
CA ARG A 97 -10.93 -3.03 7.61
C ARG A 97 -11.25 -4.41 8.17
N ASP A 98 -12.40 -4.55 8.81
CA ASP A 98 -12.76 -5.77 9.53
C ASP A 98 -12.99 -6.95 8.57
N ARG A 99 -13.56 -6.71 7.38
CA ARG A 99 -13.68 -7.76 6.34
C ARG A 99 -12.31 -8.17 5.80
N LEU A 100 -11.41 -7.22 5.56
CA LEU A 100 -10.06 -7.55 5.13
C LEU A 100 -9.31 -8.36 6.18
N LEU A 101 -9.41 -7.98 7.45
CA LEU A 101 -8.76 -8.71 8.54
C LEU A 101 -9.29 -10.13 8.75
N ALA A 102 -10.56 -10.38 8.39
CA ALA A 102 -11.14 -11.72 8.41
C ALA A 102 -10.58 -12.65 7.31
N GLU A 103 -9.92 -12.11 6.31
CA GLU A 103 -9.30 -12.88 5.25
C GLU A 103 -7.92 -13.43 5.68
N PRO A 104 -7.52 -14.59 5.16
CA PRO A 104 -6.18 -15.11 5.40
C PRO A 104 -5.13 -14.14 4.86
N ILE A 105 -3.94 -14.16 5.48
CA ILE A 105 -2.78 -13.41 4.98
C ILE A 105 -2.35 -14.05 3.65
N PRO A 106 -2.34 -13.29 2.54
CA PRO A 106 -1.96 -13.82 1.25
C PRO A 106 -0.46 -14.15 1.16
N ASP A 107 -0.11 -15.12 0.33
CA ASP A 107 1.30 -15.41 0.03
C ASP A 107 1.90 -14.27 -0.81
N SER A 108 2.85 -13.56 -0.25
CA SER A 108 3.52 -12.43 -0.90
C SER A 108 4.83 -12.80 -1.63
N ARG A 109 5.12 -14.10 -1.80
CA ARG A 109 6.37 -14.57 -2.45
C ARG A 109 6.46 -14.22 -3.93
N GLN A 110 5.32 -13.98 -4.56
CA GLN A 110 5.20 -13.51 -5.95
C GLN A 110 4.43 -12.18 -5.96
N PRO A 111 5.07 -11.08 -5.57
CA PRO A 111 4.39 -9.80 -5.35
C PRO A 111 3.73 -9.23 -6.61
N GLU A 112 4.22 -9.58 -7.79
CA GLU A 112 3.66 -9.18 -9.09
C GLU A 112 2.34 -9.88 -9.42
N MET A 113 2.11 -11.08 -8.87
CA MET A 113 0.89 -11.87 -9.11
C MET A 113 -0.26 -11.49 -8.19
N MET A 114 0.00 -10.69 -7.16
CA MET A 114 -1.01 -10.32 -6.17
C MET A 114 -2.10 -9.43 -6.76
N THR A 115 -3.33 -9.75 -6.47
CA THR A 115 -4.50 -8.91 -6.74
C THR A 115 -4.48 -7.63 -5.88
N ILE A 116 -5.22 -6.61 -6.30
CA ILE A 116 -5.39 -5.38 -5.49
C ILE A 116 -5.91 -5.73 -4.09
N ARG A 117 -6.87 -6.66 -3.99
CA ARG A 117 -7.45 -7.08 -2.71
C ARG A 117 -6.40 -7.68 -1.77
N GLU A 118 -5.56 -8.57 -2.26
CA GLU A 118 -4.46 -9.16 -1.48
C GLU A 118 -3.44 -8.12 -1.04
N ARG A 119 -3.09 -7.17 -1.90
CA ARG A 119 -2.21 -6.04 -1.57
C ARG A 119 -2.82 -5.18 -0.45
N MET A 120 -4.10 -4.86 -0.55
CA MET A 120 -4.81 -4.11 0.47
C MET A 120 -4.93 -4.89 1.78
N ARG A 121 -5.13 -6.23 1.71
CA ARG A 121 -5.12 -7.09 2.90
C ARG A 121 -3.77 -7.03 3.63
N LEU A 122 -2.65 -7.10 2.91
CA LEU A 122 -1.30 -6.99 3.51
C LEU A 122 -1.02 -5.61 4.12
N SER A 123 -1.66 -4.56 3.60
CA SER A 123 -1.53 -3.20 4.12
C SER A 123 -2.46 -2.91 5.30
N THR A 124 -3.29 -3.88 5.71
CA THR A 124 -4.32 -3.68 6.74
C THR A 124 -3.88 -4.28 8.08
N VAL A 125 -3.83 -3.42 9.11
CA VAL A 125 -3.48 -3.76 10.49
C VAL A 125 -4.58 -3.27 11.43
N ALA A 126 -5.02 -4.11 12.37
CA ALA A 126 -6.19 -3.88 13.20
C ALA A 126 -6.16 -2.53 13.94
N GLU A 127 -5.02 -2.20 14.58
CA GLU A 127 -4.90 -1.03 15.47
C GLU A 127 -4.50 0.26 14.76
N ARG A 128 -4.16 0.20 13.47
CA ARG A 128 -3.58 1.34 12.74
C ARG A 128 -4.33 1.71 11.47
N SER A 129 -5.04 0.76 10.88
CA SER A 129 -5.76 1.02 9.63
C SER A 129 -7.08 1.72 9.88
N PRO A 130 -7.48 2.66 9.00
CA PRO A 130 -8.79 3.30 9.05
C PRO A 130 -9.91 2.28 8.84
N ASP A 131 -11.15 2.68 9.11
CA ASP A 131 -12.32 1.79 9.04
C ASP A 131 -12.59 1.25 7.63
N ILE A 132 -12.24 2.04 6.61
CA ILE A 132 -12.39 1.67 5.18
C ILE A 132 -11.04 1.81 4.51
N GLN A 133 -10.55 0.71 3.94
CA GLN A 133 -9.43 0.70 3.02
C GLN A 133 -9.92 1.13 1.64
N PHE A 134 -9.21 2.06 1.03
CA PHE A 134 -9.68 2.75 -0.17
C PHE A 134 -8.51 2.99 -1.13
N ALA A 135 -8.72 2.72 -2.41
CA ALA A 135 -7.76 3.04 -3.46
C ALA A 135 -8.45 3.66 -4.66
N LEU A 136 -7.88 4.74 -5.15
CA LEU A 136 -8.31 5.36 -6.39
C LEU A 136 -8.01 4.46 -7.60
N ALA A 137 -8.71 4.67 -8.69
CA ALA A 137 -8.42 3.99 -9.95
C ALA A 137 -7.05 4.39 -10.50
N GLN A 138 -6.46 3.52 -11.31
CA GLN A 138 -5.17 3.80 -11.94
C GLN A 138 -5.26 5.10 -12.78
N ASN A 139 -4.24 5.95 -12.64
CA ASN A 139 -4.17 7.27 -13.27
C ASN A 139 -5.23 8.28 -12.79
N VAL A 140 -5.93 7.99 -11.70
CA VAL A 140 -6.70 8.98 -10.94
C VAL A 140 -5.81 9.52 -9.82
N ASN A 141 -5.54 10.80 -9.81
CA ASN A 141 -4.69 11.45 -8.82
C ASN A 141 -5.57 12.16 -7.78
N GLY A 142 -5.39 11.79 -6.50
CA GLY A 142 -6.05 12.46 -5.37
C GLY A 142 -5.47 13.84 -5.03
N GLY A 143 -4.33 14.19 -5.63
CA GLY A 143 -3.67 15.48 -5.45
C GLY A 143 -4.37 16.62 -6.17
N GLY A 144 -4.20 17.78 -5.60
CA GLY A 144 -5.01 18.94 -5.85
C GLY A 144 -4.79 19.72 -7.13
N ARG A 145 -5.02 21.00 -7.01
CA ARG A 145 -5.04 22.01 -8.08
C ARG A 145 -3.62 22.34 -8.53
N VAL A 146 -3.50 22.88 -9.75
CA VAL A 146 -2.29 23.54 -10.22
C VAL A 146 -1.77 24.51 -9.15
N GLY A 147 -0.52 24.33 -8.73
CA GLY A 147 0.10 25.09 -7.62
C GLY A 147 0.06 24.41 -6.24
N GLY A 148 -0.57 23.23 -6.12
CA GLY A 148 -0.55 22.37 -4.95
C GLY A 148 0.20 21.07 -5.20
N THR A 149 -0.09 20.03 -4.42
CA THR A 149 0.46 18.68 -4.62
C THR A 149 -0.05 18.10 -5.94
N LEU A 150 0.86 17.85 -6.88
CA LEU A 150 0.51 17.37 -8.23
C LEU A 150 0.63 15.84 -8.36
N SER A 151 1.45 15.22 -7.54
CA SER A 151 1.74 13.79 -7.51
C SER A 151 1.35 13.20 -6.17
N GLY A 152 1.12 11.90 -6.13
CA GLY A 152 0.75 11.18 -4.92
C GLY A 152 1.36 9.78 -4.90
N HIS A 153 1.21 9.12 -3.77
CA HIS A 153 1.65 7.75 -3.54
C HIS A 153 0.68 7.03 -2.57
N GLY A 154 0.99 5.80 -2.21
CA GLY A 154 0.16 5.01 -1.29
C GLY A 154 -0.90 4.19 -2.01
N THR A 155 -0.72 3.93 -3.31
CA THR A 155 -1.63 3.13 -4.11
C THR A 155 -1.17 1.66 -4.22
N PRO A 156 -2.08 0.72 -4.55
CA PRO A 156 -1.70 -0.68 -4.75
C PRO A 156 -1.12 -0.96 -6.15
N PHE A 157 -0.86 0.05 -6.98
CA PHE A 157 -0.39 -0.11 -8.35
C PHE A 157 1.13 -0.23 -8.46
N GLU A 158 1.61 -0.79 -9.57
CA GLU A 158 3.02 -1.09 -9.77
C GLU A 158 3.92 0.15 -9.77
N PHE A 159 3.46 1.28 -10.30
CA PHE A 159 4.23 2.53 -10.31
C PHE A 159 4.56 3.05 -8.90
N ASP A 160 3.82 2.61 -7.90
CA ASP A 160 3.95 3.01 -6.51
C ASP A 160 4.67 1.95 -5.67
N ARG A 161 4.44 0.67 -5.99
CA ARG A 161 4.98 -0.47 -5.27
C ARG A 161 6.35 -0.93 -5.77
N ARG A 162 6.64 -0.71 -7.06
CA ARG A 162 7.85 -1.22 -7.69
C ARG A 162 8.98 -0.22 -7.54
N VAL A 163 9.95 -0.57 -6.72
CA VAL A 163 11.13 0.24 -6.44
C VAL A 163 12.40 -0.53 -6.79
N PRO A 164 13.49 0.16 -7.16
CA PRO A 164 14.77 -0.51 -7.35
C PRO A 164 15.32 -1.00 -6.01
N ILE A 165 16.03 -2.13 -6.02
CA ILE A 165 16.85 -2.59 -4.91
C ILE A 165 18.25 -2.84 -5.47
N ILE A 166 19.21 -2.03 -5.06
CA ILE A 166 20.58 -2.07 -5.57
C ILE A 166 21.50 -2.51 -4.44
N PHE A 167 22.24 -3.59 -4.65
CA PHE A 167 23.30 -4.04 -3.76
C PHE A 167 24.66 -3.69 -4.38
N TRP A 168 25.52 -3.08 -3.59
CA TRP A 168 26.87 -2.73 -4.03
C TRP A 168 27.93 -3.11 -2.98
N TRP A 169 29.03 -3.71 -3.44
CA TRP A 169 30.24 -3.97 -2.65
C TRP A 169 31.48 -3.85 -3.54
N PRO A 170 32.70 -3.68 -2.98
CA PRO A 170 33.93 -3.66 -3.77
C PRO A 170 34.09 -4.98 -4.54
N GLY A 171 34.21 -4.87 -5.87
CA GLY A 171 34.30 -6.03 -6.77
C GLY A 171 32.95 -6.56 -7.28
N ALA A 172 31.84 -5.96 -6.89
CA ALA A 172 30.53 -6.30 -7.50
C ALA A 172 30.57 -6.04 -9.00
N LYS A 173 30.09 -6.99 -9.78
CA LYS A 173 29.90 -6.83 -11.22
C LYS A 173 28.56 -6.12 -11.46
N PRO A 174 28.50 -5.16 -12.41
CA PRO A 174 27.23 -4.55 -12.79
C PRO A 174 26.34 -5.62 -13.46
N GLU A 175 25.17 -5.80 -12.87
CA GLU A 175 24.18 -6.80 -13.30
C GLU A 175 22.79 -6.34 -12.93
N GLU A 176 21.82 -6.57 -13.80
CA GLU A 176 20.40 -6.35 -13.50
C GLU A 176 19.68 -7.70 -13.46
N ARG A 177 18.86 -7.90 -12.41
CA ARG A 177 18.15 -9.15 -12.18
C ARG A 177 16.65 -8.88 -12.07
N PHE A 178 15.86 -9.68 -12.79
CA PHE A 178 14.39 -9.59 -12.79
C PHE A 178 13.80 -10.70 -11.92
N LEU A 179 14.23 -10.74 -10.65
CA LEU A 179 13.73 -11.70 -9.67
C LEU A 179 12.54 -11.12 -8.90
N PRO A 180 11.54 -11.93 -8.54
CA PRO A 180 10.44 -11.51 -7.68
C PRO A 180 10.93 -11.39 -6.22
N ILE A 181 11.45 -10.23 -5.87
CA ILE A 181 11.96 -9.88 -4.54
C ILE A 181 11.10 -8.79 -3.90
N ARG A 182 11.19 -8.68 -2.58
CA ARG A 182 10.46 -7.69 -1.78
C ARG A 182 11.44 -6.89 -0.93
N THR A 183 11.09 -5.68 -0.55
CA THR A 183 11.92 -4.86 0.35
C THR A 183 12.18 -5.55 1.69
N ILE A 184 11.25 -6.39 2.18
CA ILE A 184 11.42 -7.18 3.39
C ILE A 184 12.50 -8.28 3.25
N ASP A 185 12.92 -8.62 2.04
CA ASP A 185 13.99 -9.58 1.79
C ASP A 185 15.40 -8.96 2.02
N ILE A 186 15.51 -7.63 2.15
CA ILE A 186 16.79 -6.92 2.33
C ILE A 186 17.42 -7.27 3.67
N ALA A 187 16.70 -7.10 4.77
CA ALA A 187 17.24 -7.28 6.12
C ALA A 187 17.76 -8.70 6.38
N PRO A 188 17.03 -9.79 6.09
CA PRO A 188 17.53 -11.14 6.28
C PRO A 188 18.70 -11.46 5.32
N THR A 189 18.71 -10.91 4.09
CA THR A 189 19.85 -11.04 3.18
C THR A 189 21.12 -10.43 3.78
N LEU A 190 21.04 -9.22 4.30
CA LEU A 190 22.18 -8.55 4.93
C LEU A 190 22.67 -9.31 6.17
N ALA A 191 21.75 -9.74 7.03
CA ALA A 191 22.09 -10.54 8.22
C ALA A 191 22.85 -11.81 7.83
N HIS A 192 22.35 -12.53 6.82
CA HIS A 192 22.99 -13.73 6.31
C HIS A 192 24.41 -13.46 5.77
N VAL A 193 24.57 -12.40 4.97
CA VAL A 193 25.87 -12.04 4.36
C VAL A 193 26.94 -11.70 5.41
N ILE A 194 26.54 -11.05 6.51
CA ILE A 194 27.48 -10.69 7.60
C ILE A 194 27.57 -11.74 8.71
N GLY A 195 26.88 -12.88 8.56
CA GLY A 195 26.92 -13.98 9.54
C GLY A 195 26.22 -13.68 10.87
N VAL A 196 25.23 -12.79 10.88
CA VAL A 196 24.41 -12.46 12.06
C VAL A 196 23.08 -13.18 11.96
N ALA A 197 22.63 -13.76 13.09
CA ALA A 197 21.31 -14.36 13.17
C ALA A 197 20.22 -13.27 13.02
N ALA A 198 19.38 -13.38 12.02
CA ALA A 198 18.19 -12.57 11.92
C ALA A 198 17.09 -13.10 12.85
N PRO A 199 16.28 -12.22 13.47
CA PRO A 199 15.06 -12.67 14.13
C PRO A 199 14.13 -13.34 13.10
N PRO A 200 13.15 -14.14 13.53
CA PRO A 200 12.14 -14.69 12.64
C PRO A 200 11.45 -13.56 11.87
N VAL A 201 11.57 -13.56 10.55
CA VAL A 201 11.00 -12.57 9.64
C VAL A 201 10.41 -13.27 8.43
N GLU A 202 9.46 -12.62 7.76
CA GLU A 202 8.82 -13.17 6.55
C GLU A 202 9.70 -13.04 5.29
N GLY A 203 10.77 -12.24 5.35
CA GLY A 203 11.69 -12.03 4.24
C GLY A 203 12.56 -13.25 3.98
N ARG A 204 12.97 -13.41 2.73
CA ARG A 204 13.86 -14.47 2.23
C ARG A 204 15.27 -13.92 2.01
N CYS A 205 16.23 -14.81 1.86
CA CYS A 205 17.60 -14.44 1.47
C CYS A 205 17.75 -14.40 -0.05
N ILE A 206 18.34 -13.31 -0.54
CA ILE A 206 18.75 -13.13 -1.92
C ILE A 206 20.20 -13.59 -2.04
N ASP A 207 20.47 -14.54 -2.95
CA ASP A 207 21.83 -14.90 -3.30
C ASP A 207 22.44 -13.78 -4.15
N LEU A 208 23.35 -13.00 -3.55
CA LEU A 208 23.99 -11.86 -4.22
C LEU A 208 25.01 -12.29 -5.30
N ASN A 209 25.47 -13.55 -5.30
CA ASN A 209 26.41 -14.09 -6.26
C ASN A 209 25.77 -15.04 -7.27
N GLY A 210 24.51 -15.44 -7.04
CA GLY A 210 23.73 -16.35 -7.87
C GLY A 210 22.37 -15.75 -8.24
N PHE A 211 21.44 -16.61 -8.65
CA PHE A 211 20.11 -16.21 -9.11
C PHE A 211 18.97 -16.75 -8.23
N ALA A 212 19.31 -17.19 -7.02
CA ALA A 212 18.33 -17.79 -6.13
C ALA A 212 17.76 -16.78 -5.13
N VAL A 213 16.49 -16.96 -4.80
CA VAL A 213 15.82 -16.36 -3.65
C VAL A 213 15.14 -17.49 -2.90
N ALA A 214 15.57 -17.76 -1.70
CA ALA A 214 15.11 -18.87 -0.90
C ALA A 214 14.97 -18.48 0.59
N ASP A 215 14.37 -19.36 1.37
CA ASP A 215 14.36 -19.18 2.83
C ASP A 215 15.80 -19.11 3.33
N CYS A 216 16.06 -18.20 4.26
CA CYS A 216 17.41 -18.02 4.77
C CYS A 216 17.89 -19.29 5.47
N PRO A 217 19.11 -19.78 5.20
CA PRO A 217 19.66 -20.88 5.95
C PRO A 217 19.68 -20.55 7.45
N ALA A 218 19.35 -21.52 8.30
CA ALA A 218 19.52 -21.36 9.72
C ALA A 218 21.00 -21.03 10.01
N THR A 219 21.26 -19.81 10.48
CA THR A 219 22.61 -19.41 10.90
C THR A 219 22.92 -20.20 12.15
N ALA A 220 23.76 -21.21 12.04
CA ALA A 220 24.37 -21.82 13.22
C ALA A 220 25.20 -20.74 13.90
N LEU A 221 24.75 -20.25 15.05
CA LEU A 221 25.55 -19.39 15.90
C LEU A 221 26.78 -20.20 16.30
N THR A 222 27.88 -20.03 15.61
CA THR A 222 29.17 -20.49 16.15
C THR A 222 29.47 -19.53 17.28
N PRO A 223 29.55 -20.00 18.55
CA PRO A 223 29.89 -19.12 19.63
C PRO A 223 31.26 -18.50 19.34
N ALA A 224 31.33 -17.17 19.37
CA ALA A 224 32.60 -16.46 19.27
C ALA A 224 33.54 -16.98 20.35
N ARG A 225 34.71 -17.49 19.98
CA ARG A 225 35.80 -17.84 20.87
C ARG A 225 36.47 -16.61 21.43
#